data_25e55b9d85e3f2d8ede0d0cde709c440
#
_entry.id   25e55b9d85e3f2d8ede0d0cde709c440
#
_cell.length_a   1.000
_cell.length_b   1.000
_cell.length_c   1.000
_cell.angle_alpha   90.00
_cell.angle_beta   90.00
_cell.angle_gamma   90.00
#
_symmetry.space_group_name_H-M   'P 1'
#
loop_
_entity.id
_entity.type
_entity.pdbx_description
1 polymer ?
#
loop_
_entity_poly.entity_id
_entity_poly.type
_entity_poly.pdbx_seq_one_letter_code
_entity_poly.pdbx_strand_id
1 'polypeptide(L)'
;MKQNNIYLVGFMGSGKTSILKKIKQIVNANTIDLDENIEKKYGSINKIFQTKGEKYFRNIELETFQALPDNDTVIALGGGSLEVSHILDEVKNSELSFYLKDTFENLWKRIANSERPLVKKGKEEISELYKLRENLYNQSKHIIDIKNKKEKIIAETIIQNTWLKNEVI
;
A
#
# COMPACT_ATOMS: atom_id res chain seq x y z
N MET A 1 0.99 12.86 -14.45
CA MET A 1 1.74 12.22 -13.35
C MET A 1 1.64 13.11 -12.10
N LYS A 2 1.30 12.52 -10.99
CA LYS A 2 1.19 13.20 -9.69
C LYS A 2 2.60 13.53 -9.17
N GLN A 3 2.95 14.80 -9.14
CA GLN A 3 4.32 15.23 -8.79
C GLN A 3 4.56 15.07 -7.29
N ASN A 4 5.73 14.52 -6.92
CA ASN A 4 6.19 14.37 -5.54
C ASN A 4 5.33 13.49 -4.62
N ASN A 5 4.31 12.79 -5.12
CA ASN A 5 3.60 11.82 -4.29
C ASN A 5 4.50 10.63 -3.97
N ILE A 6 4.47 10.20 -2.71
CA ILE A 6 5.18 9.04 -2.21
C ILE A 6 4.20 7.87 -2.13
N TYR A 7 4.52 6.77 -2.82
CA TYR A 7 3.68 5.57 -2.85
C TYR A 7 4.28 4.46 -1.97
N LEU A 8 3.51 3.97 -1.01
CA LEU A 8 3.84 2.80 -0.22
C LEU A 8 3.07 1.60 -0.79
N VAL A 9 3.79 0.62 -1.29
CA VAL A 9 3.24 -0.62 -1.85
C VAL A 9 3.74 -1.85 -1.10
N GLY A 10 3.03 -2.94 -1.23
CA GLY A 10 3.39 -4.22 -0.60
C GLY A 10 2.17 -5.07 -0.28
N PHE A 11 2.42 -6.32 0.00
CA PHE A 11 1.38 -7.30 0.29
C PHE A 11 0.61 -6.99 1.58
N MET A 12 -0.54 -7.63 1.76
CA MET A 12 -1.27 -7.55 3.03
C MET A 12 -0.36 -8.02 4.18
N GLY A 13 -0.41 -7.33 5.31
CA GLY A 13 0.47 -7.60 6.46
C GLY A 13 1.85 -6.95 6.38
N SER A 14 2.21 -6.23 5.31
CA SER A 14 3.50 -5.52 5.22
C SER A 14 3.57 -4.22 6.06
N GLY A 15 2.45 -3.81 6.68
CA GLY A 15 2.44 -2.68 7.62
C GLY A 15 2.34 -1.29 6.99
N LYS A 16 1.90 -1.16 5.74
CA LYS A 16 1.76 0.15 5.04
C LYS A 16 1.01 1.19 5.86
N THR A 17 -0.17 0.84 6.38
CA THR A 17 -1.00 1.72 7.21
C THR A 17 -0.27 2.14 8.51
N SER A 18 0.43 1.20 9.15
CA SER A 18 1.21 1.49 10.36
C SER A 18 2.38 2.43 10.07
N ILE A 19 3.09 2.19 8.96
CA ILE A 19 4.19 3.06 8.51
C ILE A 19 3.67 4.46 8.16
N LEU A 20 2.54 4.54 7.45
CA LEU A 20 1.88 5.81 7.14
C LEU A 20 1.57 6.61 8.41
N LYS A 21 0.97 5.97 9.42
CA LYS A 21 0.69 6.57 10.72
C LYS A 21 1.97 7.02 11.42
N LYS A 22 3.05 6.24 11.31
CA LYS A 22 4.35 6.60 11.91
C LYS A 22 4.99 7.80 11.21
N ILE A 23 4.94 7.88 9.88
CA ILE A 23 5.39 9.05 9.11
C ILE A 23 4.63 10.30 9.59
N LYS A 24 3.30 10.25 9.68
CA LYS A 24 2.47 11.36 10.16
C LYS A 24 2.80 11.83 11.58
N GLN A 25 3.38 10.98 12.43
CA GLN A 25 3.82 11.34 13.78
C GLN A 25 5.17 12.05 13.80
N ILE A 26 5.98 11.91 12.76
CA ILE A 26 7.36 12.43 12.70
C ILE A 26 7.43 13.71 11.86
N VAL A 27 6.59 13.81 10.82
CA VAL A 27 6.63 14.92 9.87
C VAL A 27 5.23 15.53 9.67
N ASN A 28 5.21 16.82 9.33
CA ASN A 28 3.98 17.50 8.94
C ASN A 28 3.70 17.25 7.46
N ALA A 29 3.09 16.09 7.14
CA ALA A 29 2.79 15.72 5.77
C ALA A 29 1.34 15.27 5.59
N ASN A 30 0.79 15.51 4.41
CA ASN A 30 -0.48 14.92 4.01
C ASN A 30 -0.31 13.42 3.80
N THR A 31 -1.17 12.63 4.43
CA THR A 31 -1.09 11.16 4.40
C THR A 31 -2.44 10.56 4.08
N ILE A 32 -2.49 9.62 3.14
CA ILE A 32 -3.73 8.98 2.69
C ILE A 32 -3.52 7.47 2.64
N ASP A 33 -4.42 6.72 3.28
CA ASP A 33 -4.60 5.29 3.05
C ASP A 33 -5.74 5.11 2.03
N LEU A 34 -5.44 4.51 0.88
CA LEU A 34 -6.40 4.38 -0.21
C LEU A 34 -7.58 3.49 0.19
N ASP A 35 -7.31 2.39 0.90
CA ASP A 35 -8.36 1.48 1.36
C ASP A 35 -9.29 2.19 2.36
N GLU A 36 -8.74 2.96 3.32
CA GLU A 36 -9.54 3.77 4.25
C GLU A 36 -10.38 4.84 3.52
N ASN A 37 -9.84 5.47 2.47
CA ASN A 37 -10.60 6.44 1.68
C ASN A 37 -11.75 5.79 0.92
N ILE A 38 -11.53 4.60 0.34
CA ILE A 38 -12.59 3.82 -0.32
C ILE A 38 -13.69 3.48 0.69
N GLU A 39 -13.31 2.97 1.86
CA GLU A 39 -14.30 2.58 2.88
C GLU A 39 -15.11 3.75 3.42
N LYS A 40 -14.51 4.92 3.56
CA LYS A 40 -15.23 6.16 3.96
C LYS A 40 -16.27 6.58 2.92
N LYS A 41 -15.98 6.41 1.63
CA LYS A 41 -16.87 6.86 0.54
C LYS A 41 -17.90 5.81 0.15
N TYR A 42 -17.53 4.53 0.11
CA TYR A 42 -18.33 3.46 -0.48
C TYR A 42 -18.77 2.37 0.52
N GLY A 43 -18.28 2.43 1.77
CA GLY A 43 -18.51 1.40 2.79
C GLY A 43 -17.50 0.27 2.73
N SER A 44 -17.71 -0.75 3.55
CA SER A 44 -16.76 -1.85 3.75
C SER A 44 -16.34 -2.52 2.44
N ILE A 45 -15.03 -2.59 2.21
CA ILE A 45 -14.42 -3.28 1.06
C ILE A 45 -14.86 -4.74 0.99
N ASN A 46 -14.94 -5.42 2.13
CA ASN A 46 -15.42 -6.81 2.20
C ASN A 46 -16.84 -6.95 1.66
N LYS A 47 -17.73 -6.03 2.03
CA LYS A 47 -19.11 -6.01 1.56
C LYS A 47 -19.18 -5.72 0.04
N ILE A 48 -18.35 -4.81 -0.44
CA ILE A 48 -18.26 -4.49 -1.88
C ILE A 48 -17.86 -5.74 -2.67
N PHE A 49 -16.81 -6.45 -2.26
CA PHE A 49 -16.39 -7.70 -2.91
C PHE A 49 -17.50 -8.75 -2.93
N GLN A 50 -18.21 -8.93 -1.81
CA GLN A 50 -19.29 -9.92 -1.69
C GLN A 50 -20.52 -9.59 -2.55
N THR A 51 -20.88 -8.31 -2.64
CA THR A 51 -22.15 -7.89 -3.28
C THR A 51 -22.00 -7.44 -4.72
N LYS A 52 -20.85 -6.87 -5.09
CA LYS A 52 -20.58 -6.25 -6.40
C LYS A 52 -19.40 -6.85 -7.16
N GLY A 53 -18.59 -7.65 -6.48
CA GLY A 53 -17.46 -8.36 -7.06
C GLY A 53 -16.19 -7.51 -7.23
N GLU A 54 -15.10 -8.19 -7.63
CA GLU A 54 -13.78 -7.60 -7.74
C GLU A 54 -13.69 -6.52 -8.82
N LYS A 55 -14.29 -6.75 -9.99
CA LYS A 55 -14.27 -5.79 -11.09
C LYS A 55 -14.84 -4.43 -10.70
N TYR A 56 -15.95 -4.42 -9.96
CA TYR A 56 -16.53 -3.19 -9.44
C TYR A 56 -15.59 -2.51 -8.45
N PHE A 57 -15.00 -3.29 -7.54
CA PHE A 57 -14.02 -2.76 -6.58
C PHE A 57 -12.83 -2.10 -7.30
N ARG A 58 -12.24 -2.73 -8.31
CA ARG A 58 -11.12 -2.16 -9.08
C ARG A 58 -11.50 -0.86 -9.79
N ASN A 59 -12.73 -0.71 -10.24
CA ASN A 59 -13.20 0.54 -10.84
C ASN A 59 -13.26 1.68 -9.82
N ILE A 60 -13.83 1.45 -8.62
CA ILE A 60 -13.89 2.48 -7.58
C ILE A 60 -12.51 2.75 -6.95
N GLU A 61 -11.64 1.76 -6.92
CA GLU A 61 -10.24 1.91 -6.50
C GLU A 61 -9.50 2.87 -7.44
N LEU A 62 -9.64 2.66 -8.76
CA LEU A 62 -9.07 3.56 -9.77
C LEU A 62 -9.65 4.96 -9.69
N GLU A 63 -10.98 5.09 -9.60
CA GLU A 63 -11.66 6.38 -9.46
C GLU A 63 -11.16 7.14 -8.22
N THR A 64 -11.06 6.44 -7.09
CA THR A 64 -10.58 7.03 -5.83
C THR A 64 -9.11 7.44 -5.94
N PHE A 65 -8.27 6.60 -6.57
CA PHE A 65 -6.86 6.92 -6.81
C PHE A 65 -6.69 8.16 -7.71
N GLN A 66 -7.47 8.27 -8.77
CA GLN A 66 -7.43 9.42 -9.68
C GLN A 66 -7.84 10.73 -9.01
N ALA A 67 -8.74 10.65 -8.02
CA ALA A 67 -9.21 11.80 -7.24
C ALA A 67 -8.24 12.22 -6.10
N LEU A 68 -7.14 11.49 -5.87
CA LEU A 68 -6.14 11.88 -4.88
C LEU A 68 -5.42 13.17 -5.27
N PRO A 69 -4.87 13.93 -4.28
CA PRO A 69 -4.05 15.10 -4.54
C PRO A 69 -2.93 14.83 -5.55
N ASP A 70 -2.58 15.85 -6.33
CA ASP A 70 -1.61 15.71 -7.41
C ASP A 70 -0.15 15.80 -6.93
N ASN A 71 0.08 16.24 -5.68
CA ASN A 71 1.42 16.48 -5.15
C ASN A 71 1.53 16.31 -3.63
N ASP A 72 2.76 16.15 -3.17
CA ASP A 72 3.22 16.28 -1.77
C ASP A 72 2.38 15.46 -0.76
N THR A 73 1.98 14.27 -1.16
CA THR A 73 1.16 13.37 -0.34
C THR A 73 1.83 12.00 -0.21
N VAL A 74 1.81 11.42 0.98
CA VAL A 74 2.21 10.03 1.22
C VAL A 74 0.97 9.14 1.11
N ILE A 75 1.00 8.19 0.20
CA ILE A 75 -0.14 7.35 -0.16
C ILE A 75 0.19 5.89 0.11
N ALA A 76 -0.53 5.26 1.03
CA ALA A 76 -0.51 3.81 1.19
C ALA A 76 -1.55 3.20 0.24
N LEU A 77 -1.10 2.33 -0.67
CA LEU A 77 -1.94 1.64 -1.63
C LEU A 77 -2.46 0.30 -1.07
N GLY A 78 -3.63 -0.13 -1.53
CA GLY A 78 -4.15 -1.46 -1.25
C GLY A 78 -3.21 -2.57 -1.75
N GLY A 79 -3.25 -3.76 -1.13
CA GLY A 79 -2.37 -4.86 -1.53
C GLY A 79 -2.56 -5.35 -2.96
N GLY A 80 -3.70 -5.09 -3.59
CA GLY A 80 -3.98 -5.44 -5.00
C GLY A 80 -4.03 -4.25 -5.95
N SER A 81 -3.76 -3.03 -5.48
CA SER A 81 -3.92 -1.81 -6.31
C SER A 81 -3.07 -1.84 -7.58
N LEU A 82 -1.89 -2.47 -7.56
CA LEU A 82 -1.02 -2.57 -8.73
C LEU A 82 -1.52 -3.56 -9.79
N GLU A 83 -2.61 -4.30 -9.55
CA GLU A 83 -3.31 -5.09 -10.59
C GLU A 83 -4.09 -4.16 -11.53
N VAL A 84 -4.33 -2.90 -11.16
CA VAL A 84 -4.90 -1.86 -12.02
C VAL A 84 -3.76 -1.20 -12.80
N SER A 85 -3.73 -1.39 -14.12
CA SER A 85 -2.63 -0.95 -14.99
C SER A 85 -2.29 0.53 -14.84
N HIS A 86 -3.28 1.40 -14.75
CA HIS A 86 -3.07 2.84 -14.57
C HIS A 86 -2.35 3.19 -13.26
N ILE A 87 -2.70 2.49 -12.16
CA ILE A 87 -2.03 2.68 -10.86
C ILE A 87 -0.60 2.12 -10.93
N LEU A 88 -0.42 0.96 -11.56
CA LEU A 88 0.91 0.38 -11.77
C LEU A 88 1.82 1.31 -12.56
N ASP A 89 1.34 1.88 -13.66
CA ASP A 89 2.11 2.79 -14.49
C ASP A 89 2.52 4.05 -13.73
N GLU A 90 1.63 4.62 -12.92
CA GLU A 90 1.94 5.77 -12.07
C GLU A 90 3.04 5.44 -11.05
N VAL A 91 2.91 4.30 -10.34
CA VAL A 91 3.88 3.85 -9.33
C VAL A 91 5.23 3.51 -9.94
N LYS A 92 5.24 2.80 -11.07
CA LYS A 92 6.46 2.40 -11.80
C LYS A 92 7.26 3.60 -12.31
N ASN A 93 6.57 4.64 -12.75
CA ASN A 93 7.20 5.86 -13.27
C ASN A 93 7.52 6.89 -12.17
N SER A 94 7.13 6.63 -10.93
CA SER A 94 7.45 7.49 -9.80
C SER A 94 8.83 7.19 -9.21
N GLU A 95 9.66 8.23 -9.05
CA GLU A 95 10.93 8.15 -8.31
C GLU A 95 10.72 7.93 -6.80
N LEU A 96 9.50 8.13 -6.29
CA LEU A 96 9.13 8.07 -4.87
C LEU A 96 8.20 6.90 -4.55
N SER A 97 8.40 5.76 -5.19
CA SER A 97 7.66 4.53 -4.90
C SER A 97 8.49 3.55 -4.06
N PHE A 98 7.91 3.04 -2.97
CA PHE A 98 8.57 2.21 -1.97
C PHE A 98 7.82 0.89 -1.78
N TYR A 99 8.47 -0.21 -2.13
CA TYR A 99 7.98 -1.55 -1.83
C TYR A 99 8.44 -1.98 -0.44
N LEU A 100 7.49 -2.22 0.46
CA LEU A 100 7.73 -2.78 1.79
C LEU A 100 7.77 -4.31 1.68
N LYS A 101 8.97 -4.86 1.50
CA LYS A 101 9.22 -6.28 1.23
C LYS A 101 9.45 -7.07 2.50
N ASP A 102 8.75 -8.21 2.63
CA ASP A 102 9.02 -9.24 3.64
C ASP A 102 8.80 -10.63 3.01
N THR A 103 9.24 -11.67 3.67
CA THR A 103 8.96 -13.05 3.23
C THR A 103 7.48 -13.36 3.38
N PHE A 104 6.95 -14.20 2.50
CA PHE A 104 5.56 -14.66 2.61
C PHE A 104 5.26 -15.25 3.99
N GLU A 105 6.17 -16.04 4.55
CA GLU A 105 5.99 -16.67 5.87
C GLU A 105 5.79 -15.63 7.00
N ASN A 106 6.55 -14.53 6.97
CA ASN A 106 6.39 -13.46 7.95
C ASN A 106 5.06 -12.73 7.76
N LEU A 107 4.70 -12.43 6.52
CA LEU A 107 3.43 -11.78 6.19
C LEU A 107 2.25 -12.67 6.57
N TRP A 108 2.30 -13.96 6.26
CA TRP A 108 1.27 -14.91 6.62
C TRP A 108 1.03 -14.99 8.12
N LYS A 109 2.09 -15.06 8.94
CA LYS A 109 1.97 -15.05 10.41
C LYS A 109 1.18 -13.84 10.94
N ARG A 110 1.31 -12.68 10.27
CA ARG A 110 0.60 -11.45 10.69
C ARG A 110 -0.86 -11.43 10.28
N ILE A 111 -1.23 -12.15 9.21
CA ILE A 111 -2.60 -12.09 8.65
C ILE A 111 -3.42 -13.35 8.87
N ALA A 112 -2.82 -14.48 9.20
CA ALA A 112 -3.49 -15.79 9.26
C ALA A 112 -4.77 -15.82 10.12
N ASN A 113 -4.80 -15.03 11.20
CA ASN A 113 -5.94 -14.92 12.11
C ASN A 113 -6.82 -13.69 11.86
N SER A 114 -6.65 -13.01 10.71
CA SER A 114 -7.44 -11.83 10.39
C SER A 114 -8.75 -12.19 9.69
N GLU A 115 -9.77 -11.34 9.86
CA GLU A 115 -11.08 -11.45 9.19
C GLU A 115 -11.06 -11.11 7.69
N ARG A 116 -9.88 -10.99 7.07
CA ARG A 116 -9.74 -10.64 5.65
C ARG A 116 -10.33 -11.75 4.77
N PRO A 117 -11.20 -11.43 3.80
CA PRO A 117 -11.85 -12.42 2.94
C PRO A 117 -10.86 -13.31 2.20
N LEU A 118 -9.76 -12.73 1.71
CA LEU A 118 -8.73 -13.46 0.98
C LEU A 118 -8.06 -14.51 1.86
N VAL A 119 -7.83 -14.25 3.15
CA VAL A 119 -7.17 -15.19 4.07
C VAL A 119 -8.00 -16.47 4.26
N LYS A 120 -9.32 -16.38 4.13
CA LYS A 120 -10.24 -17.54 4.20
C LYS A 120 -10.01 -18.56 3.07
N LYS A 121 -9.32 -18.18 2.01
CA LYS A 121 -8.97 -19.08 0.88
C LYS A 121 -7.86 -20.08 1.22
N GLY A 122 -7.12 -19.85 2.31
CA GLY A 122 -6.05 -20.73 2.76
C GLY A 122 -4.66 -20.28 2.34
N LYS A 123 -3.65 -20.86 3.02
CA LYS A 123 -2.25 -20.43 2.91
C LYS A 123 -1.68 -20.62 1.50
N GLU A 124 -1.99 -21.75 0.85
CA GLU A 124 -1.46 -22.07 -0.48
C GLU A 124 -1.93 -21.04 -1.51
N GLU A 125 -3.24 -20.76 -1.56
CA GLU A 125 -3.82 -19.82 -2.52
C GLU A 125 -3.28 -18.38 -2.29
N ILE A 126 -3.10 -17.99 -1.04
CA ILE A 126 -2.52 -16.70 -0.70
C ILE A 126 -1.02 -16.63 -1.03
N SER A 127 -0.29 -17.75 -0.93
CA SER A 127 1.11 -17.84 -1.36
C SER A 127 1.26 -17.62 -2.87
N GLU A 128 0.38 -18.23 -3.67
CA GLU A 128 0.39 -18.01 -5.13
C GLU A 128 0.04 -16.55 -5.47
N LEU A 129 -0.95 -15.97 -4.79
CA LEU A 129 -1.30 -14.57 -4.95
C LEU A 129 -0.13 -13.65 -4.58
N TYR A 130 0.62 -13.96 -3.51
CA TYR A 130 1.83 -13.22 -3.13
C TYR A 130 2.86 -13.23 -4.25
N LYS A 131 3.17 -14.40 -4.83
CA LYS A 131 4.15 -14.54 -5.92
C LYS A 131 3.77 -13.70 -7.14
N LEU A 132 2.50 -13.71 -7.53
CA LEU A 132 1.99 -12.92 -8.65
C LEU A 132 2.17 -11.41 -8.38
N ARG A 133 1.76 -10.96 -7.21
CA ARG A 133 1.82 -9.55 -6.81
C ARG A 133 3.23 -9.05 -6.54
N GLU A 134 4.12 -9.90 -6.06
CA GLU A 134 5.52 -9.54 -5.81
C GLU A 134 6.20 -9.04 -7.09
N ASN A 135 5.88 -9.61 -8.26
CA ASN A 135 6.38 -9.14 -9.54
C ASN A 135 5.95 -7.70 -9.86
N LEU A 136 4.74 -7.31 -9.42
CA LEU A 136 4.25 -5.94 -9.57
C LEU A 136 4.95 -5.00 -8.59
N TYR A 137 5.06 -5.38 -7.32
CA TYR A 137 5.72 -4.55 -6.30
C TYR A 137 7.21 -4.32 -6.61
N ASN A 138 7.91 -5.31 -7.20
CA ASN A 138 9.31 -5.18 -7.60
C ASN A 138 9.54 -4.12 -8.71
N GLN A 139 8.48 -3.58 -9.31
CA GLN A 139 8.59 -2.47 -10.27
C GLN A 139 8.67 -1.10 -9.58
N SER A 140 8.57 -1.05 -8.25
CA SER A 140 8.79 0.17 -7.48
C SER A 140 10.25 0.60 -7.52
N LYS A 141 10.49 1.90 -7.42
CA LYS A 141 11.84 2.50 -7.47
C LYS A 141 12.74 2.06 -6.31
N HIS A 142 12.16 1.97 -5.11
CA HIS A 142 12.87 1.59 -3.90
C HIS A 142 12.26 0.33 -3.29
N ILE A 143 13.11 -0.60 -2.87
CA ILE A 143 12.70 -1.80 -2.14
C ILE A 143 13.27 -1.71 -0.73
N ILE A 144 12.39 -1.73 0.27
CA ILE A 144 12.77 -1.72 1.69
C ILE A 144 12.49 -3.11 2.26
N ASP A 145 13.54 -3.86 2.59
CA ASP A 145 13.40 -5.07 3.40
C ASP A 145 12.96 -4.69 4.81
N ILE A 146 11.75 -5.10 5.20
CA ILE A 146 11.15 -4.79 6.50
C ILE A 146 11.33 -5.90 7.54
N LYS A 147 11.99 -7.01 7.17
CA LYS A 147 12.22 -8.14 8.06
C LYS A 147 12.96 -7.69 9.32
N ASN A 148 12.38 -7.99 10.48
CA ASN A 148 12.92 -7.65 11.80
C ASN A 148 13.16 -6.15 12.06
N LYS A 149 12.61 -5.26 11.25
CA LYS A 149 12.72 -3.82 11.47
C LYS A 149 11.49 -3.28 12.19
N LYS A 150 11.72 -2.33 13.10
CA LYS A 150 10.66 -1.57 13.75
C LYS A 150 10.07 -0.55 12.76
N GLU A 151 8.77 -0.29 12.85
CA GLU A 151 8.06 0.67 12.00
C GLU A 151 8.71 2.06 11.98
N LYS A 152 9.25 2.51 13.12
CA LYS A 152 9.97 3.78 13.23
C LYS A 152 11.17 3.83 12.28
N ILE A 153 12.00 2.79 12.25
CA ILE A 153 13.19 2.72 11.38
C ILE A 153 12.79 2.77 9.90
N ILE A 154 11.72 2.06 9.53
CA ILE A 154 11.22 2.05 8.15
C ILE A 154 10.70 3.44 7.77
N ALA A 155 9.91 4.07 8.64
CA ALA A 155 9.40 5.42 8.42
C ALA A 155 10.54 6.43 8.28
N GLU A 156 11.53 6.41 9.16
CA GLU A 156 12.73 7.27 9.09
C GLU A 156 13.52 7.05 7.78
N THR A 157 13.64 5.80 7.32
CA THR A 157 14.29 5.49 6.04
C THR A 157 13.56 6.16 4.88
N ILE A 158 12.23 6.12 4.85
CA ILE A 158 11.42 6.77 3.80
C ILE A 158 11.58 8.30 3.90
N ILE A 159 11.48 8.86 5.09
CA ILE A 159 11.61 10.30 5.34
C ILE A 159 12.96 10.81 4.81
N GLN A 160 14.06 10.16 5.16
CA GLN A 160 15.41 10.59 4.77
C GLN A 160 15.68 10.52 3.26
N ASN A 161 14.98 9.65 2.55
CA ASN A 161 15.13 9.46 1.10
C ASN A 161 14.10 10.24 0.26
N THR A 162 13.34 11.15 0.87
CA THR A 162 12.30 11.93 0.19
C THR A 162 12.33 13.39 0.63
N TRP A 163 11.45 14.22 0.06
CA TRP A 163 11.24 15.61 0.45
C TRP A 163 10.77 15.76 1.91
N LEU A 164 10.19 14.71 2.52
CA LEU A 164 9.72 14.70 3.91
C LEU A 164 10.81 15.04 4.94
N LYS A 165 12.08 14.87 4.60
CA LYS A 165 13.20 15.26 5.51
C LYS A 165 13.19 16.73 5.90
N ASN A 166 12.55 17.59 5.11
CA ASN A 166 12.43 19.02 5.36
C ASN A 166 11.16 19.36 6.18
N GLU A 167 10.29 18.39 6.44
CA GLU A 167 8.98 18.56 7.11
C GLU A 167 8.97 17.99 8.54
N VAL A 168 10.14 17.67 9.10
CA VAL A 168 10.25 17.08 10.45
C VAL A 168 9.76 18.07 11.50
N ILE A 169 8.89 17.59 12.40
CA ILE A 169 8.27 18.37 13.50
C ILE A 169 9.22 18.53 14.67
#